data_fb370027a5c1145316426226ef7256b8
#
_entry.id   fb370027a5c1145316426226ef7256b8
#
_cell.length_a   1.000
_cell.length_b   1.000
_cell.length_c   1.000
_cell.angle_alpha   90.00
_cell.angle_beta   90.00
_cell.angle_gamma   90.00
#
_symmetry.space_group_name_H-M   'P 1'
#
loop_
_entity.id
_entity.type
_entity.pdbx_description
1 polymer ?
#
loop_
_entity_poly.entity_id
_entity_poly.type
_entity_poly.pdbx_seq_one_letter_code
_entity_poly.pdbx_strand_id
1 'polypeptide(L)'
;VQLEDQAASSVIEELQINERTYSIGIVTIPSFYQDYKAMRRKERAFRSTSEDVKAIIGNLMEIGIDALVIDLRGNAGGLLTEATALTGLFIDEGPIVQLKDSSNKIEIIDDPISGSIYKGPLAVMVDRFSASASEIFAGAIQDYSRGIVVGQQTFGKGTVQSIYPLDRFSRFKSKKGFGQLTLTIGKFYRVSGSGTQNRGVVPDIELPSFINKDRFGEETKKNT
;
A
#
# COMPACT_ATOMS: atom_id res chain seq x y z
N VAL A 1 4.92 -18.88 4.29
CA VAL A 1 3.73 -18.21 3.71
C VAL A 1 3.87 -18.34 2.20
N GLN A 2 2.87 -18.91 1.53
CA GLN A 2 2.84 -18.98 0.07
C GLN A 2 2.34 -17.64 -0.48
N LEU A 3 2.76 -17.27 -1.68
CA LEU A 3 2.38 -16.00 -2.31
C LEU A 3 0.85 -15.95 -2.53
N GLU A 4 0.25 -17.09 -2.82
CA GLU A 4 -1.19 -17.28 -3.02
C GLU A 4 -2.00 -16.92 -1.78
N ASP A 5 -1.47 -17.16 -0.57
CA ASP A 5 -2.14 -16.84 0.70
C ASP A 5 -2.20 -15.33 0.97
N GLN A 6 -1.38 -14.55 0.24
CA GLN A 6 -1.29 -13.08 0.36
C GLN A 6 -1.82 -12.36 -0.87
N ALA A 7 -2.34 -13.10 -1.84
CA ALA A 7 -2.85 -12.51 -3.06
C ALA A 7 -4.08 -11.63 -2.81
N ALA A 8 -4.19 -10.58 -3.61
CA ALA A 8 -5.39 -9.75 -3.63
C ALA A 8 -6.60 -10.59 -4.07
N SER A 9 -7.74 -10.32 -3.45
CA SER A 9 -9.00 -10.99 -3.75
C SER A 9 -10.13 -9.96 -3.85
N SER A 10 -11.26 -10.34 -4.46
CA SER A 10 -12.41 -9.45 -4.54
C SER A 10 -13.72 -10.16 -4.27
N VAL A 11 -14.67 -9.38 -3.81
CA VAL A 11 -16.08 -9.73 -3.71
C VAL A 11 -16.94 -8.58 -4.25
N ILE A 12 -18.17 -8.87 -4.64
CA ILE A 12 -19.16 -7.86 -5.00
C ILE A 12 -20.25 -7.91 -3.94
N GLU A 13 -20.54 -6.76 -3.37
CA GLU A 13 -21.64 -6.58 -2.42
C GLU A 13 -22.73 -5.72 -3.05
N GLU A 14 -23.97 -6.15 -2.93
CA GLU A 14 -25.12 -5.37 -3.36
C GLU A 14 -25.66 -4.56 -2.19
N LEU A 15 -25.77 -3.26 -2.38
CA LEU A 15 -26.30 -2.33 -1.39
C LEU A 15 -27.59 -1.69 -1.92
N GLN A 16 -28.69 -1.96 -1.25
CA GLN A 16 -29.97 -1.33 -1.58
C GLN A 16 -30.13 -0.02 -0.81
N ILE A 17 -30.21 1.09 -1.55
CA ILE A 17 -30.48 2.42 -0.99
C ILE A 17 -31.78 2.94 -1.65
N ASN A 18 -32.80 3.12 -0.85
CA ASN A 18 -34.16 3.42 -1.33
C ASN A 18 -34.60 2.34 -2.33
N GLU A 19 -34.96 2.74 -3.56
CA GLU A 19 -35.45 1.84 -4.63
C GLU A 19 -34.35 1.41 -5.61
N ARG A 20 -33.09 1.81 -5.37
CA ARG A 20 -31.95 1.51 -6.24
C ARG A 20 -30.96 0.54 -5.56
N THR A 21 -30.57 -0.48 -6.30
CA THR A 21 -29.49 -1.39 -5.93
C THR A 21 -28.18 -0.91 -6.54
N TYR A 22 -27.13 -0.88 -5.73
CA TYR A 22 -25.76 -0.53 -6.12
C TYR A 22 -24.86 -1.74 -5.98
N SER A 23 -24.06 -2.02 -6.98
CA SER A 23 -23.04 -3.08 -6.96
C SER A 23 -21.70 -2.49 -6.56
N ILE A 24 -21.17 -2.90 -5.42
CA ILE A 24 -19.92 -2.40 -4.85
C ILE A 24 -18.86 -3.48 -4.99
N GLY A 25 -17.81 -3.21 -5.76
CA GLY A 25 -16.63 -4.08 -5.83
C GLY A 25 -15.72 -3.81 -4.62
N ILE A 26 -15.40 -4.84 -3.85
CA ILE A 26 -14.47 -4.76 -2.71
C ILE A 26 -13.23 -5.58 -3.05
N VAL A 27 -12.09 -4.93 -3.10
CA VAL A 27 -10.78 -5.57 -3.33
C VAL A 27 -9.99 -5.56 -2.03
N THR A 28 -9.77 -6.74 -1.47
CA THR A 28 -8.96 -6.93 -0.26
C THR A 28 -7.51 -7.18 -0.64
N ILE A 29 -6.60 -6.39 -0.08
CA ILE A 29 -5.15 -6.48 -0.30
C ILE A 29 -4.46 -6.77 1.03
N PRO A 30 -4.07 -8.02 1.30
CA PRO A 30 -3.45 -8.39 2.58
C PRO A 30 -2.03 -7.84 2.76
N SER A 31 -1.29 -7.63 1.68
CA SER A 31 0.07 -7.08 1.67
C SER A 31 0.45 -6.53 0.30
N PHE A 32 1.52 -5.71 0.23
CA PHE A 32 2.12 -5.29 -1.04
C PHE A 32 3.25 -6.25 -1.41
N TYR A 33 2.92 -7.23 -2.25
CA TYR A 33 3.78 -8.36 -2.63
C TYR A 33 4.24 -8.32 -4.08
N GLN A 34 5.33 -9.05 -4.35
CA GLN A 34 5.82 -9.33 -5.70
C GLN A 34 6.53 -10.69 -5.71
N ASP A 35 6.37 -11.47 -6.78
CA ASP A 35 7.13 -12.71 -6.98
C ASP A 35 8.59 -12.41 -7.38
N TYR A 36 9.44 -12.24 -6.37
CA TYR A 36 10.86 -12.01 -6.57
C TYR A 36 11.57 -13.14 -7.32
N LYS A 37 11.10 -14.40 -7.22
CA LYS A 37 11.73 -15.53 -7.89
C LYS A 37 11.48 -15.45 -9.39
N ALA A 38 10.23 -15.21 -9.80
CA ALA A 38 9.85 -15.02 -11.18
C ALA A 38 10.52 -13.77 -11.79
N MET A 39 10.53 -12.65 -11.07
CA MET A 39 11.22 -11.42 -11.46
C MET A 39 12.73 -11.66 -11.70
N ARG A 40 13.42 -12.36 -10.78
CA ARG A 40 14.85 -12.70 -10.95
C ARG A 40 15.14 -13.63 -12.12
N ARG A 41 14.19 -14.49 -12.49
CA ARG A 41 14.27 -15.33 -13.68
C ARG A 41 13.92 -14.59 -14.98
N LYS A 42 13.56 -13.29 -14.86
CA LYS A 42 13.12 -12.45 -15.99
C LYS A 42 11.91 -13.06 -16.72
N GLU A 43 11.01 -13.67 -15.98
CA GLU A 43 9.74 -14.16 -16.53
C GLU A 43 8.93 -12.95 -17.00
N ARG A 44 8.26 -13.08 -18.15
CA ARG A 44 7.51 -11.98 -18.78
C ARG A 44 6.29 -11.56 -17.96
N ALA A 45 5.73 -12.49 -17.21
CA ALA A 45 4.62 -12.24 -16.31
C ALA A 45 4.96 -12.83 -14.94
N PHE A 46 4.86 -12.02 -13.90
CA PHE A 46 4.99 -12.45 -12.50
C PHE A 46 3.88 -11.82 -11.68
N ARG A 47 3.47 -12.52 -10.63
CA ARG A 47 2.42 -12.02 -9.74
C ARG A 47 2.94 -10.87 -8.90
N SER A 48 2.15 -9.82 -8.85
CA SER A 48 2.37 -8.68 -7.95
C SER A 48 1.03 -8.07 -7.54
N THR A 49 1.03 -7.29 -6.48
CA THR A 49 -0.17 -6.62 -6.00
C THR A 49 -0.81 -5.76 -7.09
N SER A 50 -0.02 -4.94 -7.77
CA SER A 50 -0.52 -4.02 -8.79
C SER A 50 -1.11 -4.74 -10.00
N GLU A 51 -0.47 -5.80 -10.49
CA GLU A 51 -0.96 -6.59 -11.62
C GLU A 51 -2.20 -7.41 -11.26
N ASP A 52 -2.22 -8.05 -10.08
CA ASP A 52 -3.39 -8.81 -9.62
C ASP A 52 -4.60 -7.87 -9.42
N VAL A 53 -4.41 -6.71 -8.79
CA VAL A 53 -5.48 -5.71 -8.58
C VAL A 53 -5.96 -5.12 -9.91
N LYS A 54 -5.04 -4.85 -10.84
CA LYS A 54 -5.40 -4.37 -12.19
C LYS A 54 -6.31 -5.37 -12.91
N ALA A 55 -5.98 -6.66 -12.86
CA ALA A 55 -6.82 -7.70 -13.45
C ALA A 55 -8.19 -7.79 -12.77
N ILE A 56 -8.22 -7.72 -11.44
CA ILE A 56 -9.47 -7.72 -10.66
C ILE A 56 -10.35 -6.52 -11.02
N ILE A 57 -9.78 -5.31 -11.07
CA ILE A 57 -10.52 -4.10 -11.44
C ILE A 57 -11.09 -4.23 -12.86
N GLY A 58 -10.31 -4.76 -13.81
CA GLY A 58 -10.79 -5.02 -15.16
C GLY A 58 -12.05 -5.88 -15.17
N ASN A 59 -12.03 -7.00 -14.47
CA ASN A 59 -13.18 -7.90 -14.35
C ASN A 59 -14.38 -7.22 -13.66
N LEU A 60 -14.15 -6.45 -12.59
CA LEU A 60 -15.22 -5.72 -11.89
C LEU A 60 -15.88 -4.66 -12.78
N MET A 61 -15.07 -3.98 -13.61
CA MET A 61 -15.60 -3.00 -14.58
C MET A 61 -16.42 -3.66 -15.68
N GLU A 62 -16.03 -4.84 -16.16
CA GLU A 62 -16.80 -5.62 -17.13
C GLU A 62 -18.16 -6.07 -16.55
N ILE A 63 -18.21 -6.39 -15.27
CA ILE A 63 -19.45 -6.71 -14.55
C ILE A 63 -20.34 -5.47 -14.38
N GLY A 64 -19.74 -4.28 -14.31
CA GLY A 64 -20.46 -3.00 -14.22
C GLY A 64 -20.72 -2.57 -12.78
N ILE A 65 -19.69 -2.55 -11.93
CA ILE A 65 -19.81 -2.04 -10.56
C ILE A 65 -20.07 -0.53 -10.52
N ASP A 66 -20.87 -0.07 -9.54
CA ASP A 66 -21.14 1.35 -9.31
C ASP A 66 -20.03 2.06 -8.54
N ALA A 67 -19.33 1.36 -7.64
CA ALA A 67 -18.23 1.89 -6.84
C ALA A 67 -17.20 0.80 -6.48
N LEU A 68 -16.00 1.24 -6.13
CA LEU A 68 -14.89 0.38 -5.73
C LEU A 68 -14.41 0.71 -4.33
N VAL A 69 -14.16 -0.32 -3.54
CA VAL A 69 -13.52 -0.24 -2.23
C VAL A 69 -12.21 -0.99 -2.28
N ILE A 70 -11.11 -0.35 -1.88
CA ILE A 70 -9.82 -1.00 -1.63
C ILE A 70 -9.70 -1.20 -0.12
N ASP A 71 -9.69 -2.45 0.32
CA ASP A 71 -9.59 -2.82 1.73
C ASP A 71 -8.14 -3.13 2.11
N LEU A 72 -7.54 -2.22 2.88
CA LEU A 72 -6.19 -2.32 3.43
C LEU A 72 -6.18 -2.60 4.94
N ARG A 73 -7.30 -2.95 5.54
CA ARG A 73 -7.34 -3.28 6.96
C ARG A 73 -6.45 -4.49 7.24
N GLY A 74 -5.65 -4.40 8.31
CA GLY A 74 -4.66 -5.44 8.66
C GLY A 74 -3.42 -5.49 7.76
N ASN A 75 -3.32 -4.65 6.73
CA ASN A 75 -2.18 -4.64 5.80
C ASN A 75 -1.00 -3.85 6.38
N ALA A 76 0.02 -4.54 6.86
CA ALA A 76 1.23 -3.93 7.44
C ALA A 76 2.18 -3.30 6.40
N GLY A 77 1.80 -3.24 5.13
CA GLY A 77 2.60 -2.68 4.04
C GLY A 77 3.26 -3.74 3.17
N GLY A 78 4.46 -3.45 2.69
CA GLY A 78 5.24 -4.30 1.80
C GLY A 78 6.12 -3.47 0.89
N LEU A 79 6.13 -3.77 -0.41
CA LEU A 79 6.99 -3.13 -1.38
C LEU A 79 6.53 -1.73 -1.74
N LEU A 80 7.46 -0.77 -1.67
CA LEU A 80 7.24 0.59 -2.11
C LEU A 80 6.85 0.66 -3.59
N THR A 81 7.54 -0.10 -4.43
CA THR A 81 7.26 -0.15 -5.89
C THR A 81 5.85 -0.62 -6.19
N GLU A 82 5.31 -1.54 -5.40
CA GLU A 82 3.93 -2.01 -5.56
C GLU A 82 2.92 -0.96 -5.06
N ALA A 83 3.23 -0.22 -3.99
CA ALA A 83 2.37 0.87 -3.55
C ALA A 83 2.28 1.99 -4.59
N THR A 84 3.41 2.35 -5.23
CA THR A 84 3.41 3.36 -6.29
C THR A 84 2.70 2.87 -7.55
N ALA A 85 2.97 1.64 -8.00
CA ALA A 85 2.29 1.06 -9.15
C ALA A 85 0.77 0.90 -8.92
N LEU A 86 0.36 0.49 -7.71
CA LEU A 86 -1.06 0.43 -7.36
C LEU A 86 -1.72 1.81 -7.38
N THR A 87 -1.04 2.85 -6.86
CA THR A 87 -1.57 4.21 -6.87
C THR A 87 -1.79 4.72 -8.30
N GLY A 88 -0.86 4.41 -9.22
CA GLY A 88 -0.98 4.75 -10.63
C GLY A 88 -2.19 4.16 -11.35
N LEU A 89 -2.82 3.09 -10.81
CA LEU A 89 -4.08 2.58 -11.35
C LEU A 89 -5.25 3.56 -11.15
N PHE A 90 -5.12 4.53 -10.27
CA PHE A 90 -6.20 5.43 -9.84
C PHE A 90 -5.93 6.91 -10.13
N ILE A 91 -4.69 7.32 -10.37
CA ILE A 91 -4.33 8.70 -10.74
C ILE A 91 -3.87 8.74 -12.19
N ASP A 92 -3.95 9.90 -12.84
CA ASP A 92 -3.55 10.01 -14.24
C ASP A 92 -2.04 10.21 -14.40
N GLU A 93 -1.41 10.95 -13.48
CA GLU A 93 0.05 11.21 -13.43
C GLU A 93 0.42 11.97 -12.15
N GLY A 94 1.70 12.03 -11.84
CA GLY A 94 2.28 12.92 -10.82
C GLY A 94 2.93 12.17 -9.66
N PRO A 95 3.46 12.93 -8.67
CA PRO A 95 4.18 12.38 -7.54
C PRO A 95 3.28 11.56 -6.62
N ILE A 96 3.80 10.44 -6.11
CA ILE A 96 3.08 9.57 -5.18
C ILE A 96 3.66 9.69 -3.78
N VAL A 97 4.98 9.75 -3.67
CA VAL A 97 5.68 9.81 -2.40
C VAL A 97 7.02 10.52 -2.54
N GLN A 98 7.45 11.21 -1.48
CA GLN A 98 8.75 11.81 -1.38
C GLN A 98 9.60 11.01 -0.40
N LEU A 99 10.84 10.65 -0.79
CA LEU A 99 11.80 9.98 0.08
C LEU A 99 12.89 10.95 0.48
N LYS A 100 13.17 11.03 1.78
CA LYS A 100 14.27 11.83 2.31
C LYS A 100 15.27 10.90 3.00
N ASP A 101 16.50 10.87 2.48
CA ASP A 101 17.60 10.06 3.02
C ASP A 101 18.32 10.75 4.21
N SER A 102 19.32 10.06 4.77
CA SER A 102 20.13 10.56 5.87
C SER A 102 21.00 11.75 5.50
N SER A 103 21.23 12.02 4.21
CA SER A 103 21.97 13.19 3.71
C SER A 103 21.07 14.40 3.45
N ASN A 104 19.78 14.31 3.79
CA ASN A 104 18.72 15.27 3.50
C ASN A 104 18.37 15.40 2.00
N LYS A 105 18.86 14.50 1.16
CA LYS A 105 18.44 14.46 -0.24
C LYS A 105 17.00 13.99 -0.32
N ILE A 106 16.20 14.69 -1.11
CA ILE A 106 14.81 14.33 -1.40
C ILE A 106 14.75 13.73 -2.79
N GLU A 107 14.14 12.57 -2.89
CA GLU A 107 13.77 11.90 -4.14
C GLU A 107 12.26 11.86 -4.23
N ILE A 108 11.71 12.34 -5.34
CA ILE A 108 10.28 12.27 -5.62
C ILE A 108 10.05 11.04 -6.47
N ILE A 109 9.12 10.20 -6.05
CA ILE A 109 8.72 9.02 -6.80
C ILE A 109 7.35 9.32 -7.40
N ASP A 110 7.34 9.38 -8.72
CA ASP A 110 6.16 9.62 -9.53
C ASP A 110 5.46 8.31 -9.90
N ASP A 111 4.27 8.45 -10.46
CA ASP A 111 3.56 7.35 -11.10
C ASP A 111 4.41 6.77 -12.24
N PRO A 112 4.70 5.45 -12.23
CA PRO A 112 5.49 4.81 -13.27
C PRO A 112 4.77 4.66 -14.61
N ILE A 113 3.43 4.79 -14.63
CA ILE A 113 2.60 4.57 -15.83
C ILE A 113 1.48 5.60 -15.86
N SER A 114 1.50 6.48 -16.88
CA SER A 114 0.45 7.50 -17.04
C SER A 114 -0.91 6.88 -17.36
N GLY A 115 -1.96 7.46 -16.79
CA GLY A 115 -3.36 7.15 -17.08
C GLY A 115 -3.99 6.14 -16.14
N SER A 116 -5.00 6.62 -15.40
CA SER A 116 -5.78 5.79 -14.48
C SER A 116 -6.66 4.79 -15.22
N ILE A 117 -6.76 3.57 -14.70
CA ILE A 117 -7.64 2.53 -15.26
C ILE A 117 -9.06 2.59 -14.69
N TYR A 118 -9.23 3.15 -13.48
CA TYR A 118 -10.53 3.26 -12.83
C TYR A 118 -10.80 4.71 -12.43
N LYS A 119 -11.90 5.29 -12.96
CA LYS A 119 -12.31 6.69 -12.74
C LYS A 119 -13.61 6.82 -11.92
N GLY A 120 -14.22 5.70 -11.54
CA GLY A 120 -15.46 5.69 -10.75
C GLY A 120 -15.24 6.09 -9.28
N PRO A 121 -16.32 6.08 -8.48
CA PRO A 121 -16.26 6.34 -7.04
C PRO A 121 -15.33 5.36 -6.33
N LEU A 122 -14.44 5.87 -5.48
CA LEU A 122 -13.41 5.10 -4.79
C LEU A 122 -13.42 5.38 -3.28
N ALA A 123 -13.40 4.32 -2.48
CA ALA A 123 -13.12 4.39 -1.06
C ALA A 123 -11.92 3.48 -0.71
N VAL A 124 -11.14 3.88 0.29
CA VAL A 124 -10.04 3.09 0.84
C VAL A 124 -10.33 2.83 2.30
N MET A 125 -10.48 1.55 2.66
CA MET A 125 -10.66 1.14 4.05
C MET A 125 -9.31 0.91 4.72
N VAL A 126 -9.13 1.53 5.88
CA VAL A 126 -7.90 1.43 6.68
C VAL A 126 -8.21 1.16 8.14
N ASP A 127 -7.27 0.56 8.84
CA ASP A 127 -7.33 0.40 10.29
C ASP A 127 -5.98 0.71 10.95
N ARG A 128 -5.91 0.50 12.26
CA ARG A 128 -4.70 0.75 13.06
C ARG A 128 -3.51 -0.14 12.67
N PHE A 129 -3.72 -1.21 11.92
CA PHE A 129 -2.67 -2.11 11.43
C PHE A 129 -2.24 -1.80 9.99
N SER A 130 -2.96 -0.92 9.30
CA SER A 130 -2.54 -0.42 7.99
C SER A 130 -1.27 0.42 8.14
N ALA A 131 -0.14 -0.01 7.56
CA ALA A 131 1.15 0.60 7.81
C ALA A 131 2.00 0.75 6.53
N SER A 132 2.97 1.68 6.55
CA SER A 132 4.04 1.79 5.53
C SER A 132 3.47 1.97 4.10
N ALA A 133 3.61 0.96 3.21
CA ALA A 133 3.09 0.99 1.84
C ALA A 133 1.58 1.28 1.77
N SER A 134 0.80 0.75 2.73
CA SER A 134 -0.64 1.07 2.85
C SER A 134 -0.87 2.55 3.13
N GLU A 135 0.00 3.17 3.93
CA GLU A 135 -0.09 4.60 4.28
C GLU A 135 0.34 5.48 3.10
N ILE A 136 1.26 5.00 2.26
CA ILE A 136 1.65 5.69 1.02
C ILE A 136 0.46 5.72 0.07
N PHE A 137 -0.16 4.57 -0.19
CA PHE A 137 -1.32 4.47 -1.07
C PHE A 137 -2.50 5.31 -0.55
N ALA A 138 -2.95 5.07 0.69
CA ALA A 138 -4.08 5.79 1.25
C ALA A 138 -3.83 7.30 1.33
N GLY A 139 -2.60 7.70 1.68
CA GLY A 139 -2.19 9.10 1.71
C GLY A 139 -2.22 9.76 0.34
N ALA A 140 -1.76 9.08 -0.70
CA ALA A 140 -1.80 9.61 -2.07
C ALA A 140 -3.25 9.75 -2.58
N ILE A 141 -4.11 8.72 -2.39
CA ILE A 141 -5.53 8.80 -2.76
C ILE A 141 -6.22 9.99 -2.10
N GLN A 142 -5.92 10.25 -0.82
CA GLN A 142 -6.47 11.39 -0.07
C GLN A 142 -5.91 12.73 -0.59
N ASP A 143 -4.58 12.84 -0.77
CA ASP A 143 -3.93 14.08 -1.22
C ASP A 143 -4.39 14.51 -2.62
N TYR A 144 -4.65 13.56 -3.51
CA TYR A 144 -5.23 13.81 -4.83
C TYR A 144 -6.75 14.02 -4.82
N SER A 145 -7.41 13.89 -3.68
CA SER A 145 -8.89 13.88 -3.59
C SER A 145 -9.50 12.87 -4.56
N ARG A 146 -8.77 11.79 -4.85
CA ARG A 146 -9.20 10.76 -5.81
C ARG A 146 -10.29 9.86 -5.24
N GLY A 147 -10.32 9.69 -3.94
CA GLY A 147 -11.28 8.88 -3.19
C GLY A 147 -11.32 9.31 -1.74
N ILE A 148 -12.18 8.66 -0.97
CA ILE A 148 -12.29 8.87 0.48
C ILE A 148 -11.58 7.76 1.23
N VAL A 149 -10.87 8.13 2.31
CA VAL A 149 -10.26 7.18 3.25
C VAL A 149 -11.20 7.00 4.43
N VAL A 150 -11.57 5.75 4.73
CA VAL A 150 -12.57 5.41 5.74
C VAL A 150 -11.99 4.41 6.72
N GLY A 151 -12.26 4.55 8.00
CA GLY A 151 -11.87 3.59 9.02
C GLY A 151 -11.20 4.21 10.22
N GLN A 152 -9.97 3.80 10.54
CA GLN A 152 -9.22 4.28 11.70
C GLN A 152 -7.91 4.91 11.26
N GLN A 153 -7.40 5.84 12.07
CA GLN A 153 -6.04 6.36 11.90
C GLN A 153 -5.05 5.20 11.78
N THR A 154 -4.21 5.23 10.73
CA THR A 154 -3.28 4.15 10.44
C THR A 154 -2.11 4.05 11.43
N PHE A 155 -1.21 3.11 11.24
CA PHE A 155 -0.15 2.76 12.20
C PHE A 155 0.86 3.88 12.46
N GLY A 156 1.25 4.65 11.45
CA GLY A 156 2.23 5.74 11.57
C GLY A 156 3.67 5.36 11.27
N LYS A 157 3.93 4.34 10.44
CA LYS A 157 5.29 3.96 10.03
C LYS A 157 5.72 4.75 8.80
N GLY A 158 6.45 5.84 9.00
CA GLY A 158 6.96 6.73 7.95
C GLY A 158 8.41 6.49 7.55
N THR A 159 8.99 5.33 7.85
CA THR A 159 10.39 4.99 7.54
C THR A 159 10.51 4.00 6.41
N VAL A 160 11.55 4.17 5.59
CA VAL A 160 11.93 3.23 4.53
C VAL A 160 13.11 2.39 4.99
N GLN A 161 13.00 1.08 4.80
CA GLN A 161 14.01 0.10 5.16
C GLN A 161 14.56 -0.59 3.92
N SER A 162 15.86 -0.83 3.90
CA SER A 162 16.54 -1.67 2.92
C SER A 162 17.11 -2.93 3.56
N ILE A 163 17.05 -4.02 2.80
CA ILE A 163 17.56 -5.33 3.22
C ILE A 163 18.90 -5.58 2.54
N TYR A 164 19.91 -5.78 3.34
CA TYR A 164 21.29 -6.05 2.89
C TYR A 164 21.67 -7.50 3.21
N PRO A 165 21.82 -8.37 2.18
CA PRO A 165 22.37 -9.71 2.39
C PRO A 165 23.82 -9.62 2.87
N LEU A 166 24.13 -10.19 4.05
CA LEU A 166 25.45 -10.11 4.65
C LEU A 166 26.52 -10.90 3.87
N ASP A 167 26.08 -11.84 3.04
CA ASP A 167 26.96 -12.59 2.12
C ASP A 167 27.75 -11.67 1.18
N ARG A 168 27.23 -10.48 0.85
CA ARG A 168 27.93 -9.48 0.00
C ARG A 168 29.16 -8.87 0.67
N PHE A 169 29.21 -8.88 1.99
CA PHE A 169 30.29 -8.27 2.79
C PHE A 169 31.27 -9.31 3.34
N SER A 170 30.95 -10.61 3.19
CA SER A 170 31.81 -11.68 3.67
C SER A 170 32.80 -12.12 2.59
N ARG A 171 34.06 -12.28 2.98
CA ARG A 171 35.10 -12.94 2.17
C ARG A 171 34.96 -14.47 2.18
N PHE A 172 34.18 -15.01 3.09
CA PHE A 172 33.97 -16.44 3.27
C PHE A 172 32.64 -16.85 2.64
N LYS A 173 32.60 -18.07 2.08
CA LYS A 173 31.35 -18.68 1.59
C LYS A 173 30.75 -19.54 2.68
N SER A 174 29.48 -19.35 3.00
CA SER A 174 28.71 -20.23 3.87
C SER A 174 27.60 -20.89 3.08
N LYS A 175 27.41 -22.22 3.26
CA LYS A 175 26.29 -22.96 2.65
C LYS A 175 24.93 -22.50 3.17
N LYS A 176 24.88 -21.94 4.38
CA LYS A 176 23.64 -21.43 5.01
C LYS A 176 23.45 -19.94 4.85
N GLY A 177 24.42 -19.23 4.22
CA GLY A 177 24.48 -17.77 4.19
C GLY A 177 24.84 -17.15 5.54
N PHE A 178 25.01 -15.82 5.58
CA PHE A 178 25.30 -15.04 6.78
C PHE A 178 24.08 -14.26 7.28
N GLY A 179 22.91 -14.46 6.66
CA GLY A 179 21.68 -13.73 6.99
C GLY A 179 21.57 -12.38 6.29
N GLN A 180 20.66 -11.56 6.79
CA GLN A 180 20.34 -10.27 6.22
C GLN A 180 20.25 -9.21 7.31
N LEU A 181 20.68 -8.00 6.98
CA LEU A 181 20.56 -6.83 7.84
C LEU A 181 19.50 -5.89 7.25
N THR A 182 18.51 -5.54 8.06
CA THR A 182 17.50 -4.53 7.69
C THR A 182 17.89 -3.20 8.33
N LEU A 183 18.09 -2.18 7.51
CA LEU A 183 18.45 -0.83 7.96
C LEU A 183 17.41 0.18 7.48
N THR A 184 17.06 1.12 8.36
CA THR A 184 16.33 2.32 7.98
C THR A 184 17.27 3.24 7.20
N ILE A 185 16.88 3.58 5.96
CA ILE A 185 17.69 4.39 5.03
C ILE A 185 17.11 5.79 4.81
N GLY A 186 15.89 6.03 5.24
CA GLY A 186 15.23 7.33 5.07
C GLY A 186 13.82 7.36 5.65
N LYS A 187 13.20 8.50 5.46
CA LYS A 187 11.78 8.72 5.77
C LYS A 187 11.01 9.03 4.50
N PHE A 188 9.75 8.66 4.46
CA PHE A 188 8.88 9.08 3.39
C PHE A 188 7.89 10.15 3.84
N TYR A 189 7.47 10.95 2.89
CA TYR A 189 6.51 12.03 3.05
C TYR A 189 5.44 11.91 1.98
N ARG A 190 4.25 12.34 2.31
CA ARG A 190 3.10 12.41 1.40
C ARG A 190 3.35 13.42 0.28
N VAL A 191 2.52 13.40 -0.75
CA VAL A 191 2.50 14.38 -1.84
C VAL A 191 2.38 15.81 -1.28
N SER A 192 1.54 16.00 -0.27
CA SER A 192 1.38 17.27 0.46
C SER A 192 2.60 17.71 1.28
N GLY A 193 3.64 16.89 1.38
CA GLY A 193 4.84 17.14 2.19
C GLY A 193 4.70 16.76 3.66
N SER A 194 3.53 16.33 4.11
CA SER A 194 3.34 15.89 5.50
C SER A 194 3.93 14.49 5.74
N GLY A 195 4.55 14.27 6.91
CA GLY A 195 5.08 12.96 7.30
C GLY A 195 4.01 12.07 7.92
N THR A 196 4.11 10.77 7.70
CA THR A 196 3.25 9.77 8.35
C THR A 196 3.87 9.20 9.62
N GLN A 197 5.18 9.42 9.87
CA GLN A 197 5.85 8.89 11.07
C GLN A 197 5.15 9.35 12.35
N ASN A 198 4.77 8.40 13.21
CA ASN A 198 4.05 8.58 14.46
C ASN A 198 2.63 9.17 14.33
N ARG A 199 2.22 9.56 13.13
CA ARG A 199 0.92 10.17 12.87
C ARG A 199 -0.01 9.31 12.04
N GLY A 200 0.54 8.56 11.09
CA GLY A 200 -0.24 7.81 10.13
C GLY A 200 -1.06 8.68 9.17
N VAL A 201 -2.00 8.04 8.49
CA VAL A 201 -3.04 8.69 7.71
C VAL A 201 -4.29 8.78 8.57
N VAL A 202 -4.80 9.99 8.76
CA VAL A 202 -6.08 10.22 9.44
C VAL A 202 -7.19 10.05 8.39
N PRO A 203 -8.16 9.15 8.59
CA PRO A 203 -9.22 8.93 7.63
C PRO A 203 -10.15 10.15 7.49
N ASP A 204 -10.78 10.29 6.32
CA ASP A 204 -11.78 11.33 6.08
C ASP A 204 -13.08 11.03 6.83
N ILE A 205 -13.39 9.72 6.99
CA ILE A 205 -14.51 9.25 7.81
C ILE A 205 -13.97 8.27 8.85
N GLU A 206 -13.95 8.70 10.11
CA GLU A 206 -13.50 7.87 11.23
C GLU A 206 -14.61 6.92 11.68
N LEU A 207 -14.31 5.61 11.74
CA LEU A 207 -15.21 4.59 12.25
C LEU A 207 -14.85 4.23 13.71
N PRO A 208 -15.84 3.84 14.53
CA PRO A 208 -15.58 3.33 15.87
C PRO A 208 -14.63 2.13 15.86
N SER A 209 -13.73 2.07 16.85
CA SER A 209 -12.74 1.01 16.98
C SER A 209 -12.74 0.42 18.38
N PHE A 210 -12.57 -0.91 18.44
CA PHE A 210 -12.23 -1.61 19.69
C PHE A 210 -10.72 -1.63 19.97
N ILE A 211 -9.90 -1.17 19.00
CA ILE A 211 -8.45 -1.14 19.14
C ILE A 211 -8.06 0.13 19.90
N ASN A 212 -7.43 -0.05 21.06
CA ASN A 212 -6.94 1.09 21.85
C ASN A 212 -5.73 1.71 21.14
N LYS A 213 -5.86 2.99 20.73
CA LYS A 213 -4.83 3.77 20.05
C LYS A 213 -3.53 3.87 20.86
N ASP A 214 -3.62 3.91 22.20
CA ASP A 214 -2.46 4.02 23.11
C ASP A 214 -1.61 2.73 23.20
N ARG A 215 -2.09 1.64 22.64
CA ARG A 215 -1.42 0.33 22.68
C ARG A 215 -0.83 -0.09 21.33
N PHE A 216 -1.30 0.47 20.23
CA PHE A 216 -0.94 0.09 18.87
C PHE A 216 -0.63 1.33 18.04
N GLY A 217 0.49 1.32 17.35
CA GLY A 217 0.98 2.38 16.49
C GLY A 217 2.47 2.60 16.68
N GLU A 218 3.08 3.32 15.77
CA GLU A 218 4.52 3.59 15.80
C GLU A 218 4.88 4.45 17.02
N GLU A 219 4.03 5.41 17.38
CA GLU A 219 4.20 6.30 18.53
C GLU A 219 4.24 5.57 19.88
N THR A 220 3.75 4.32 19.95
CA THR A 220 3.78 3.51 21.17
C THR A 220 5.12 2.79 21.37
N LYS A 221 5.98 2.77 20.35
CA LYS A 221 7.29 2.12 20.41
C LYS A 221 8.32 3.05 21.06
N LYS A 222 9.18 2.47 21.88
CA LYS A 222 10.35 3.19 22.42
C LYS A 222 11.37 3.40 21.29
N ASN A 223 11.89 4.62 21.14
CA ASN A 223 12.96 4.98 20.19
C ASN A 223 12.55 4.99 18.71
N THR A 224 11.35 5.42 18.37
CA THR A 224 10.93 5.71 16.99
C THR A 224 11.09 7.18 16.63
#